data_a0fd97f6a9da191c50f106f85e99391c
#
_entry.id   a0fd97f6a9da191c50f106f85e99391c
#
_cell.length_a   1.000
_cell.length_b   1.000
_cell.length_c   1.000
_cell.angle_alpha   90.00
_cell.angle_beta   90.00
_cell.angle_gamma   90.00
#
_symmetry.space_group_name_H-M   'P 1'
#
loop_
_entity.id
_entity.type
_entity.pdbx_description
1 polymer ?
#
loop_
_entity_poly.entity_id
_entity_poly.type
_entity_poly.pdbx_seq_one_letter_code
_entity_poly.pdbx_strand_id
1 'polypeptide(L)'
;LPTVLFYQYGYFDEYDYWAGTVSLVVFALLETILFAWIFGMDKGWAEINRGADIRIPGAYKWIMKYITPVLLLMVFIGALFTPQGNDWSGAIASLLDGQLYTLDSGSLISKISHVDLKEQLIQNPENAEFIEKKIFYTTLARTQLVLLFVAIAAIVWYSSKKRQSALS
;
A
#
# COMPACT_ATOMS: atom_id res chain seq x y z
N LEU A 1 -3.32 19.36 11.19
CA LEU A 1 -3.17 20.79 10.86
C LEU A 1 -2.52 21.03 9.48
N PRO A 2 -1.42 20.36 9.06
CA PRO A 2 -0.84 20.57 7.72
C PRO A 2 -1.80 20.27 6.57
N THR A 3 -2.65 19.25 6.70
CA THR A 3 -3.65 18.84 5.71
C THR A 3 -4.65 19.93 5.36
N VAL A 4 -5.00 20.76 6.33
CA VAL A 4 -5.91 21.91 6.13
C VAL A 4 -5.18 23.08 5.48
N LEU A 5 -3.96 23.36 5.95
CA LEU A 5 -3.15 24.49 5.45
C LEU A 5 -2.72 24.32 3.98
N PHE A 6 -2.42 23.09 3.58
CA PHE A 6 -1.89 22.76 2.24
C PHE A 6 -2.89 21.99 1.37
N TYR A 7 -4.18 22.07 1.71
CA TYR A 7 -5.27 21.38 0.99
C TYR A 7 -5.24 21.63 -0.51
N GLN A 8 -5.06 22.88 -0.92
CA GLN A 8 -5.02 23.30 -2.33
C GLN A 8 -3.88 22.66 -3.14
N TYR A 9 -2.83 22.15 -2.48
CA TYR A 9 -1.71 21.48 -3.13
C TYR A 9 -1.84 19.94 -3.10
N GLY A 10 -3.04 19.41 -2.82
CA GLY A 10 -3.28 17.95 -2.80
C GLY A 10 -2.67 17.21 -1.61
N TYR A 11 -2.33 17.92 -0.54
CA TYR A 11 -1.74 17.33 0.66
C TYR A 11 -2.69 16.34 1.34
N PHE A 12 -3.98 16.66 1.38
CA PHE A 12 -5.01 15.77 1.94
C PHE A 12 -5.20 14.53 1.07
N ASP A 13 -5.28 14.70 -0.26
CA ASP A 13 -5.49 13.60 -1.20
C ASP A 13 -4.33 12.58 -1.14
N GLU A 14 -3.10 13.06 -0.93
CA GLU A 14 -1.95 12.19 -0.71
C GLU A 14 -2.07 11.38 0.59
N TYR A 15 -2.50 12.00 1.69
CA TYR A 15 -2.73 11.27 2.93
C TYR A 15 -3.83 10.23 2.78
N ASP A 16 -4.96 10.60 2.19
CA ASP A 16 -6.08 9.68 1.96
C ASP A 16 -5.66 8.49 1.08
N TYR A 17 -4.94 8.77 0.00
CA TYR A 17 -4.47 7.73 -0.91
C TYR A 17 -3.46 6.78 -0.24
N TRP A 18 -2.41 7.32 0.39
CA TRP A 18 -1.35 6.48 0.94
C TRP A 18 -1.74 5.83 2.27
N ALA A 19 -2.38 6.54 3.17
CA ALA A 19 -2.81 5.99 4.45
C ALA A 19 -4.10 5.17 4.32
N GLY A 20 -5.09 5.65 3.57
CA GLY A 20 -6.38 5.01 3.43
C GLY A 20 -6.38 3.84 2.43
N THR A 21 -5.79 4.03 1.25
CA THR A 21 -5.88 3.04 0.17
C THR A 21 -4.68 2.09 0.17
N VAL A 22 -3.46 2.61 0.04
CA VAL A 22 -2.26 1.78 -0.13
C VAL A 22 -1.92 1.03 1.16
N SER A 23 -1.91 1.72 2.29
CA SER A 23 -1.60 1.10 3.59
C SER A 23 -2.60 0.02 3.96
N LEU A 24 -3.88 0.17 3.61
CA LEU A 24 -4.91 -0.83 3.90
C LEU A 24 -4.59 -2.17 3.22
N VAL A 25 -4.18 -2.15 1.95
CA VAL A 25 -3.79 -3.37 1.21
C VAL A 25 -2.53 -3.98 1.80
N VAL A 26 -1.53 -3.14 2.13
CA VAL A 26 -0.28 -3.60 2.73
C VAL A 26 -0.52 -4.24 4.10
N PHE A 27 -1.31 -3.60 4.96
CA PHE A 27 -1.64 -4.15 6.27
C PHE A 27 -2.47 -5.42 6.18
N ALA A 28 -3.46 -5.48 5.30
CA ALA A 28 -4.25 -6.71 5.07
C ALA A 28 -3.35 -7.87 4.63
N LEU A 29 -2.37 -7.62 3.76
CA LEU A 29 -1.38 -8.62 3.36
C LEU A 29 -0.52 -9.07 4.54
N LEU A 30 0.02 -8.13 5.32
CA LEU A 30 0.84 -8.43 6.50
C LEU A 30 0.04 -9.20 7.55
N GLU A 31 -1.18 -8.79 7.89
CA GLU A 31 -2.06 -9.48 8.82
C GLU A 31 -2.38 -10.90 8.36
N THR A 32 -2.66 -11.07 7.07
CA THR A 32 -2.92 -12.39 6.49
C THR A 32 -1.71 -13.30 6.61
N ILE A 33 -0.50 -12.80 6.32
CA ILE A 33 0.76 -13.56 6.47
C ILE A 33 1.00 -13.89 7.94
N LEU A 34 0.87 -12.92 8.85
CA LEU A 34 1.06 -13.11 10.28
C LEU A 34 0.09 -14.16 10.82
N PHE A 35 -1.18 -14.06 10.49
CA PHE A 35 -2.22 -14.98 10.96
C PHE A 35 -2.07 -16.39 10.36
N ALA A 36 -1.92 -16.48 9.04
CA ALA A 36 -1.95 -17.75 8.34
C ALA A 36 -0.63 -18.56 8.47
N TRP A 37 0.51 -17.86 8.49
CA TRP A 37 1.83 -18.52 8.40
C TRP A 37 2.65 -18.42 9.68
N ILE A 38 2.67 -17.28 10.36
CA ILE A 38 3.49 -17.07 11.57
C ILE A 38 2.76 -17.57 12.83
N PHE A 39 1.55 -17.12 13.07
CA PHE A 39 0.71 -17.61 14.18
C PHE A 39 0.31 -19.07 13.94
N GLY A 40 0.04 -19.40 12.71
CA GLY A 40 -0.30 -20.74 12.23
C GLY A 40 -1.81 -20.94 12.08
N MET A 41 -2.22 -21.30 10.87
CA MET A 41 -3.63 -21.45 10.51
C MET A 41 -4.37 -22.46 11.39
N ASP A 42 -3.71 -23.52 11.88
CA ASP A 42 -4.35 -24.54 12.75
C ASP A 42 -4.77 -23.96 14.09
N LYS A 43 -3.90 -23.16 14.69
CA LYS A 43 -4.19 -22.46 15.97
C LYS A 43 -5.28 -21.40 15.75
N GLY A 44 -5.13 -20.56 14.74
CA GLY A 44 -6.13 -19.54 14.39
C GLY A 44 -7.49 -20.14 14.10
N TRP A 45 -7.53 -21.25 13.37
CA TRP A 45 -8.76 -21.97 13.07
C TRP A 45 -9.46 -22.51 14.32
N ALA A 46 -8.70 -23.05 15.26
CA ALA A 46 -9.23 -23.53 16.53
C ALA A 46 -9.83 -22.39 17.36
N GLU A 47 -9.18 -21.22 17.36
CA GLU A 47 -9.67 -20.03 18.07
C GLU A 47 -10.95 -19.46 17.43
N ILE A 48 -11.01 -19.34 16.11
CA ILE A 48 -12.18 -18.85 15.39
C ILE A 48 -13.42 -19.73 15.66
N ASN A 49 -13.23 -21.04 15.75
CA ASN A 49 -14.34 -21.99 15.99
C ASN A 49 -14.61 -22.23 17.49
N ARG A 50 -13.81 -21.67 18.41
CA ARG A 50 -14.02 -21.81 19.84
C ARG A 50 -15.23 -21.02 20.29
N GLY A 51 -16.28 -21.70 20.73
CA GLY A 51 -17.54 -21.09 21.17
C GLY A 51 -18.41 -20.52 20.06
N ALA A 52 -18.10 -20.84 18.81
CA ALA A 52 -18.91 -20.40 17.68
C ALA A 52 -20.19 -21.23 17.54
N ASP A 53 -21.34 -20.56 17.45
CA ASP A 53 -22.64 -21.22 17.21
C ASP A 53 -22.68 -21.82 15.79
N ILE A 54 -22.03 -21.18 14.83
CA ILE A 54 -21.91 -21.65 13.45
C ILE A 54 -20.45 -21.98 13.15
N ARG A 55 -20.17 -23.26 12.85
CA ARG A 55 -18.83 -23.71 12.48
C ARG A 55 -18.53 -23.37 11.02
N ILE A 56 -17.41 -22.72 10.78
CA ILE A 56 -16.97 -22.38 9.43
C ILE A 56 -16.46 -23.65 8.72
N PRO A 57 -16.88 -23.93 7.46
CA PRO A 57 -16.40 -25.09 6.70
C PRO A 57 -14.88 -25.07 6.51
N GLY A 58 -14.23 -26.23 6.63
CA GLY A 58 -12.77 -26.38 6.57
C GLY A 58 -12.12 -25.90 5.26
N ALA A 59 -12.89 -25.80 4.18
CA ALA A 59 -12.43 -25.25 2.91
C ALA A 59 -11.90 -23.80 3.04
N TYR A 60 -12.54 -22.98 3.90
CA TYR A 60 -12.11 -21.60 4.16
C TYR A 60 -10.71 -21.51 4.78
N LYS A 61 -10.30 -22.53 5.55
CA LYS A 61 -8.95 -22.62 6.10
C LYS A 61 -7.90 -22.62 4.99
N TRP A 62 -8.14 -23.37 3.93
CA TRP A 62 -7.23 -23.42 2.77
C TRP A 62 -7.26 -22.10 1.97
N ILE A 63 -8.42 -21.51 1.78
CA ILE A 63 -8.60 -20.20 1.13
C ILE A 63 -7.81 -19.12 1.87
N MET A 64 -8.00 -19.02 3.19
CA MET A 64 -7.31 -18.02 4.02
C MET A 64 -5.79 -18.23 4.07
N LYS A 65 -5.33 -19.50 4.00
CA LYS A 65 -3.92 -19.80 4.08
C LYS A 65 -3.14 -19.53 2.79
N TYR A 66 -3.76 -19.77 1.63
CA TYR A 66 -3.06 -19.75 0.34
C TYR A 66 -3.67 -18.78 -0.66
N ILE A 67 -4.99 -18.80 -0.86
CA ILE A 67 -5.64 -17.99 -1.89
C ILE A 67 -5.61 -16.50 -1.49
N THR A 68 -6.01 -16.18 -0.28
CA THR A 68 -6.10 -14.78 0.17
C THR A 68 -4.77 -14.04 0.09
N PRO A 69 -3.63 -14.54 0.62
CA PRO A 69 -2.37 -13.84 0.52
C PRO A 69 -1.88 -13.70 -0.94
N VAL A 70 -2.12 -14.72 -1.78
CA VAL A 70 -1.75 -14.66 -3.20
C VAL A 70 -2.57 -13.61 -3.94
N LEU A 71 -3.89 -13.56 -3.71
CA LEU A 71 -4.75 -12.54 -4.32
C LEU A 71 -4.37 -11.13 -3.88
N LEU A 72 -4.13 -10.91 -2.58
CA LEU A 72 -3.69 -9.61 -2.07
C LEU A 72 -2.34 -9.19 -2.67
N LEU A 73 -1.42 -10.14 -2.82
CA LEU A 73 -0.13 -9.88 -3.45
C LEU A 73 -0.30 -9.53 -4.94
N MET A 74 -1.17 -10.25 -5.67
CA MET A 74 -1.46 -9.94 -7.06
C MET A 74 -2.09 -8.55 -7.23
N VAL A 75 -3.03 -8.19 -6.36
CA VAL A 75 -3.64 -6.84 -6.36
C VAL A 75 -2.59 -5.78 -6.10
N PHE A 76 -1.70 -6.01 -5.13
CA PHE A 76 -0.63 -5.07 -4.81
C PHE A 76 0.37 -4.90 -5.95
N ILE A 77 0.83 -6.00 -6.55
CA ILE A 77 1.72 -5.96 -7.71
C ILE A 77 1.01 -5.32 -8.91
N GLY A 78 -0.27 -5.65 -9.13
CA GLY A 78 -1.07 -5.01 -10.16
C GLY A 78 -1.14 -3.50 -10.00
N ALA A 79 -1.37 -3.02 -8.79
CA ALA A 79 -1.39 -1.59 -8.50
C ALA A 79 -0.02 -0.90 -8.70
N LEU A 80 1.08 -1.61 -8.44
CA LEU A 80 2.43 -1.10 -8.73
C LEU A 80 2.66 -0.86 -10.22
N PHE A 81 2.23 -1.82 -11.06
CA PHE A 81 2.57 -1.92 -12.47
C PHE A 81 1.36 -1.79 -13.40
N THR A 82 0.33 -1.05 -13.01
CA THR A 82 -0.85 -0.84 -13.85
C THR A 82 -0.44 -0.30 -15.22
N PRO A 83 -0.76 -1.00 -16.33
CA PRO A 83 -0.46 -0.52 -17.67
C PRO A 83 -1.42 0.60 -18.08
N GLN A 84 -0.98 1.45 -18.99
CA GLN A 84 -1.78 2.54 -19.53
C GLN A 84 -3.12 2.02 -20.08
N GLY A 85 -4.21 2.66 -19.67
CA GLY A 85 -5.55 2.26 -20.05
C GLY A 85 -6.01 0.89 -19.54
N ASN A 86 -5.33 0.32 -18.53
CA ASN A 86 -5.58 -1.04 -18.01
C ASN A 86 -5.45 -2.16 -19.06
N ASP A 87 -4.69 -1.94 -20.14
CA ASP A 87 -4.45 -2.96 -21.16
C ASP A 87 -3.38 -3.97 -20.72
N TRP A 88 -3.79 -4.90 -19.86
CA TRP A 88 -2.94 -5.99 -19.40
C TRP A 88 -2.55 -6.97 -20.49
N SER A 89 -3.40 -7.15 -21.51
CA SER A 89 -3.11 -8.05 -22.62
C SER A 89 -1.99 -7.49 -23.49
N GLY A 90 -2.05 -6.21 -23.84
CA GLY A 90 -0.99 -5.53 -24.56
C GLY A 90 0.32 -5.44 -23.77
N ALA A 91 0.22 -5.19 -22.46
CA ALA A 91 1.39 -5.17 -21.57
C ALA A 91 2.11 -6.52 -21.52
N ILE A 92 1.37 -7.63 -21.38
CA ILE A 92 1.94 -8.98 -21.38
C ILE A 92 2.57 -9.31 -22.74
N ALA A 93 1.90 -8.98 -23.85
CA ALA A 93 2.44 -9.19 -25.18
C ALA A 93 3.76 -8.43 -25.37
N SER A 94 3.81 -7.15 -24.99
CA SER A 94 5.03 -6.34 -25.04
C SER A 94 6.19 -6.96 -24.25
N LEU A 95 5.91 -7.45 -23.03
CA LEU A 95 6.93 -8.11 -22.21
C LEU A 95 7.44 -9.41 -22.82
N LEU A 96 6.57 -10.19 -23.46
CA LEU A 96 6.97 -11.42 -24.18
C LEU A 96 7.86 -11.11 -25.38
N ASP A 97 7.64 -9.95 -26.02
CA ASP A 97 8.47 -9.45 -27.12
C ASP A 97 9.75 -8.75 -26.65
N GLY A 98 10.02 -8.75 -25.34
CA GLY A 98 11.19 -8.12 -24.73
C GLY A 98 11.13 -6.59 -24.69
N GLN A 99 9.94 -6.01 -24.84
CA GLN A 99 9.70 -4.57 -24.77
C GLN A 99 9.03 -4.17 -23.44
N LEU A 100 9.35 -2.96 -22.96
CA LEU A 100 8.67 -2.38 -21.81
C LEU A 100 7.37 -1.70 -22.25
N TYR A 101 6.33 -1.85 -21.45
CA TYR A 101 5.08 -1.13 -21.66
C TYR A 101 5.03 0.17 -20.83
N THR A 102 4.17 1.10 -21.25
CA THR A 102 3.95 2.37 -20.56
C THR A 102 3.05 2.15 -19.35
N LEU A 103 3.48 2.66 -18.19
CA LEU A 103 2.68 2.64 -16.96
C LEU A 103 1.58 3.70 -17.00
N ASP A 104 0.45 3.36 -16.43
CA ASP A 104 -0.64 4.31 -16.20
C ASP A 104 -0.22 5.37 -15.16
N SER A 105 -0.69 6.61 -15.32
CA SER A 105 -0.41 7.70 -14.37
C SER A 105 -0.96 7.41 -12.96
N GLY A 106 -2.01 6.58 -12.87
CA GLY A 106 -2.59 6.10 -11.61
C GLY A 106 -1.82 4.97 -10.94
N SER A 107 -0.83 4.33 -11.62
CA SER A 107 0.00 3.30 -11.02
C SER A 107 0.79 3.84 -9.82
N LEU A 108 1.06 2.97 -8.82
CA LEU A 108 1.82 3.38 -7.63
C LEU A 108 3.20 3.94 -7.99
N ILE A 109 3.87 3.33 -8.98
CA ILE A 109 5.19 3.79 -9.45
C ILE A 109 5.10 5.17 -10.09
N SER A 110 4.09 5.41 -10.96
CA SER A 110 3.88 6.71 -11.60
C SER A 110 3.54 7.80 -10.58
N LYS A 111 2.71 7.47 -9.59
CA LYS A 111 2.39 8.39 -8.48
C LYS A 111 3.62 8.74 -7.66
N ILE A 112 4.46 7.73 -7.27
CA ILE A 112 5.70 7.98 -6.53
C ILE A 112 6.63 8.92 -7.32
N SER A 113 6.71 8.72 -8.62
CA SER A 113 7.59 9.50 -9.51
C SER A 113 7.00 10.84 -9.95
N HIS A 114 5.77 11.15 -9.58
CA HIS A 114 5.00 12.35 -10.00
C HIS A 114 4.94 12.51 -11.53
N VAL A 115 4.74 11.42 -12.25
CA VAL A 115 4.75 11.42 -13.72
C VAL A 115 3.70 12.38 -14.27
N ASP A 116 2.47 12.31 -13.77
CA ASP A 116 1.35 13.18 -14.14
C ASP A 116 1.61 14.68 -13.91
N LEU A 117 2.21 15.02 -12.77
CA LEU A 117 2.53 16.42 -12.43
C LEU A 117 3.70 16.94 -13.29
N LYS A 118 4.68 16.10 -13.59
CA LYS A 118 5.78 16.46 -14.49
C LYS A 118 5.32 16.66 -15.93
N GLU A 119 4.39 15.84 -16.41
CA GLU A 119 3.77 16.05 -17.72
C GLU A 119 2.97 17.35 -17.78
N GLN A 120 2.18 17.66 -16.73
CA GLN A 120 1.48 18.93 -16.63
C GLN A 120 2.43 20.13 -16.62
N LEU A 121 3.60 20.02 -15.98
CA LEU A 121 4.62 21.05 -15.95
C LEU A 121 5.15 21.38 -17.35
N ILE A 122 5.30 20.36 -18.21
CA ILE A 122 5.76 20.52 -19.59
C ILE A 122 4.65 21.12 -20.46
N GLN A 123 3.40 20.69 -20.26
CA GLN A 123 2.27 21.12 -21.09
C GLN A 123 1.76 22.53 -20.74
N ASN A 124 1.89 22.93 -19.47
CA ASN A 124 1.35 24.21 -18.96
C ASN A 124 2.44 25.01 -18.20
N PRO A 125 3.43 25.57 -18.89
CA PRO A 125 4.53 26.30 -18.24
C PRO A 125 4.06 27.56 -17.50
N GLU A 126 2.92 28.11 -17.83
CA GLU A 126 2.30 29.25 -17.13
C GLU A 126 1.88 28.94 -15.69
N ASN A 127 1.62 27.64 -15.38
CA ASN A 127 1.26 27.16 -14.06
C ASN A 127 2.43 26.48 -13.33
N ALA A 128 3.66 26.61 -13.83
CA ALA A 128 4.85 25.90 -13.34
C ALA A 128 5.04 26.09 -11.83
N GLU A 129 4.95 27.31 -11.32
CA GLU A 129 5.14 27.59 -9.89
C GLU A 129 4.13 26.85 -9.00
N PHE A 130 2.88 26.77 -9.43
CA PHE A 130 1.85 26.05 -8.68
C PHE A 130 2.10 24.53 -8.70
N ILE A 131 2.48 23.98 -9.86
CA ILE A 131 2.75 22.53 -10.02
C ILE A 131 3.99 22.14 -9.23
N GLU A 132 5.04 22.94 -9.22
CA GLU A 132 6.23 22.69 -8.40
C GLU A 132 5.92 22.68 -6.90
N LYS A 133 5.12 23.64 -6.43
CA LYS A 133 4.61 23.67 -5.05
C LYS A 133 3.79 22.41 -4.75
N LYS A 134 2.96 21.96 -5.67
CA LYS A 134 2.17 20.74 -5.52
C LYS A 134 3.08 19.51 -5.39
N ILE A 135 4.10 19.36 -6.24
CA ILE A 135 5.10 18.29 -6.13
C ILE A 135 5.82 18.33 -4.78
N PHE A 136 6.22 19.51 -4.34
CA PHE A 136 6.88 19.67 -3.04
C PHE A 136 5.99 19.25 -1.87
N TYR A 137 4.76 19.74 -1.80
CA TYR A 137 3.86 19.44 -0.69
C TYR A 137 3.35 18.00 -0.69
N THR A 138 3.14 17.38 -1.84
CA THR A 138 2.79 15.96 -1.95
C THR A 138 3.97 15.07 -1.53
N THR A 139 5.20 15.43 -1.89
CA THR A 139 6.41 14.75 -1.41
C THR A 139 6.57 14.89 0.11
N LEU A 140 6.32 16.09 0.64
CA LEU A 140 6.37 16.35 2.08
C LEU A 140 5.34 15.50 2.84
N ALA A 141 4.12 15.38 2.32
CA ALA A 141 3.06 14.54 2.90
C ALA A 141 3.50 13.07 2.99
N ARG A 142 4.06 12.51 1.91
CA ARG A 142 4.57 11.13 1.89
C ARG A 142 5.71 10.93 2.89
N THR A 143 6.66 11.86 2.90
CA THR A 143 7.80 11.81 3.83
C THR A 143 7.32 11.83 5.27
N GLN A 144 6.36 12.68 5.60
CA GLN A 144 5.78 12.75 6.94
C GLN A 144 5.07 11.45 7.31
N LEU A 145 4.32 10.83 6.39
CA LEU A 145 3.70 9.52 6.60
C LEU A 145 4.73 8.44 6.93
N VAL A 146 5.79 8.33 6.10
CA VAL A 146 6.87 7.36 6.33
C VAL A 146 7.53 7.59 7.69
N LEU A 147 7.84 8.83 8.03
CA LEU A 147 8.42 9.17 9.34
C LEU A 147 7.49 8.80 10.50
N LEU A 148 6.19 8.99 10.34
CA LEU A 148 5.20 8.59 11.33
C LEU A 148 5.21 7.07 11.55
N PHE A 149 5.20 6.27 10.48
CA PHE A 149 5.29 4.82 10.57
C PHE A 149 6.59 4.35 11.23
N VAL A 150 7.73 4.94 10.83
CA VAL A 150 9.03 4.64 11.44
C VAL A 150 9.04 4.98 12.92
N ALA A 151 8.49 6.12 13.32
CA ALA A 151 8.40 6.53 14.71
C ALA A 151 7.54 5.57 15.54
N ILE A 152 6.36 5.17 15.03
CA ILE A 152 5.49 4.19 15.69
C ILE A 152 6.21 2.84 15.83
N ALA A 153 6.84 2.34 14.76
CA ALA A 153 7.59 1.10 14.79
C ALA A 153 8.74 1.14 15.81
N ALA A 154 9.46 2.25 15.87
CA ALA A 154 10.54 2.44 16.85
C ALA A 154 10.01 2.45 18.29
N ILE A 155 8.89 3.11 18.58
CA ILE A 155 8.24 3.12 19.88
C ILE A 155 7.80 1.72 20.29
N VAL A 156 7.17 0.97 19.39
CA VAL A 156 6.72 -0.39 19.64
C VAL A 156 7.92 -1.31 19.90
N TRP A 157 8.96 -1.22 19.10
CA TRP A 157 10.18 -2.00 19.27
C TRP A 157 10.88 -1.71 20.61
N TYR A 158 11.02 -0.43 20.94
CA TYR A 158 11.62 -0.01 22.22
C TYR A 158 10.81 -0.51 23.42
N SER A 159 9.49 -0.39 23.37
CA SER A 159 8.58 -0.84 24.43
C SER A 159 8.63 -2.36 24.61
N SER A 160 8.71 -3.12 23.50
CA SER A 160 8.82 -4.58 23.55
C SER A 160 10.15 -5.04 24.18
N LYS A 161 11.26 -4.40 23.80
CA LYS A 161 12.59 -4.67 24.37
C LYS A 161 12.65 -4.40 25.88
N LYS A 162 12.07 -3.27 26.32
CA LYS A 162 12.00 -2.93 27.73
C LYS A 162 11.18 -3.94 28.53
N ARG A 163 10.09 -4.47 27.97
CA ARG A 163 9.27 -5.48 28.63
C ARG A 163 10.03 -6.82 28.78
N GLN A 164 10.79 -7.22 27.77
CA GLN A 164 11.61 -8.44 27.82
C GLN A 164 12.68 -8.33 28.90
N SER A 165 13.38 -7.20 29.01
CA SER A 165 14.40 -6.98 30.04
C SER A 165 13.85 -6.87 31.48
N ALA A 166 12.56 -6.63 31.65
CA ALA A 166 11.91 -6.62 32.97
C ALA A 166 11.40 -7.98 33.40
N LEU A 167 11.37 -8.97 32.50
CA LEU A 167 10.94 -10.36 32.76
C LEU A 167 12.11 -11.33 32.86
N SER A 168 13.33 -10.91 32.55
CA SER A 168 14.60 -11.63 32.73
C SER A 168 15.26 -11.26 34.07
#